data_5225fa07e6ec13d365620ee72f3be2dc
#
_entry.id   5225fa07e6ec13d365620ee72f3be2dc
#
_cell.length_a   1.000
_cell.length_b   1.000
_cell.length_c   1.000
_cell.angle_alpha   90.00
_cell.angle_beta   90.00
_cell.angle_gamma   90.00
#
_symmetry.space_group_name_H-M   'P 1'
#
loop_
_entity.id
_entity.type
_entity.pdbx_description
1 polymer ?
#
loop_
_entity_poly.entity_id
_entity_poly.type
_entity_poly.pdbx_seq_one_letter_code
_entity_poly.pdbx_strand_id
1 'polypeptide(L)'
;MIDRRATLIILVLAGAAATGGWWLQRSLQAPPAPPATLTAPNSKTSMLKIGDRADDLALPDLDGKPQPLSQWRGKRVLLNFWATWCAPCRKEMPELSAAQTRHQGVQVIGVALDQPQAVREYLKHTAVDYPILIGIDADPEPTLHFGDTVGALPYSVLIGTDGRIERTKLGPFDAAELDDWLGSKN
;
A
#
# COMPACT_ATOMS: atom_id res chain seq x y z
N MET A 1 19.79 -26.51 -75.34
CA MET A 1 18.61 -25.70 -75.66
C MET A 1 17.60 -25.92 -74.54
N ILE A 2 17.41 -24.99 -73.65
CA ILE A 2 16.42 -25.12 -72.57
C ILE A 2 15.06 -24.81 -73.17
N ASP A 3 14.14 -25.76 -73.01
CA ASP A 3 12.81 -25.67 -73.58
C ASP A 3 12.02 -24.53 -72.93
N ARG A 4 11.52 -23.59 -73.75
CA ARG A 4 10.75 -22.41 -73.26
C ARG A 4 9.57 -22.80 -72.39
N ARG A 5 9.04 -24.01 -72.60
CA ARG A 5 7.90 -24.51 -71.76
C ARG A 5 8.35 -24.90 -70.35
N ALA A 6 9.55 -25.51 -70.23
CA ALA A 6 10.13 -25.85 -68.92
C ALA A 6 10.45 -24.60 -68.09
N THR A 7 10.95 -23.52 -68.67
CA THR A 7 11.27 -22.27 -68.07
C THR A 7 10.00 -21.57 -67.51
N LEU A 8 8.91 -21.60 -68.29
CA LEU A 8 7.64 -21.04 -67.89
C LEU A 8 7.02 -21.78 -66.69
N ILE A 9 7.11 -23.10 -66.68
CA ILE A 9 6.58 -23.93 -65.54
C ILE A 9 7.34 -23.64 -64.22
N ILE A 10 8.67 -23.50 -64.31
CA ILE A 10 9.51 -23.21 -63.16
C ILE A 10 9.18 -21.81 -62.58
N LEU A 11 8.97 -20.80 -63.44
CA LEU A 11 8.59 -19.47 -62.98
C LEU A 11 7.20 -19.40 -62.35
N VAL A 12 6.24 -20.15 -62.84
CA VAL A 12 4.87 -20.21 -62.24
C VAL A 12 4.91 -20.92 -60.88
N LEU A 13 5.65 -22.02 -60.76
CA LEU A 13 5.79 -22.74 -59.47
C LEU A 13 6.55 -21.93 -58.44
N ALA A 14 7.59 -21.19 -58.83
CA ALA A 14 8.31 -20.29 -57.92
C ALA A 14 7.45 -19.11 -57.43
N GLY A 15 6.60 -18.55 -58.30
CA GLY A 15 5.66 -17.48 -57.93
C GLY A 15 4.58 -17.96 -56.94
N ALA A 16 4.05 -19.17 -57.16
CA ALA A 16 3.03 -19.73 -56.26
C ALA A 16 3.57 -20.07 -54.85
N ALA A 17 4.85 -20.53 -54.80
CA ALA A 17 5.48 -20.79 -53.49
C ALA A 17 5.76 -19.49 -52.69
N ALA A 18 6.14 -18.40 -53.38
CA ALA A 18 6.41 -17.11 -52.73
C ALA A 18 5.14 -16.46 -52.15
N THR A 19 4.03 -16.52 -52.87
CA THR A 19 2.75 -15.94 -52.40
C THR A 19 2.10 -16.78 -51.30
N GLY A 20 2.15 -18.12 -51.42
CA GLY A 20 1.61 -19.01 -50.37
C GLY A 20 2.39 -18.94 -49.06
N GLY A 21 3.72 -18.86 -49.14
CA GLY A 21 4.57 -18.70 -47.94
C GLY A 21 4.34 -17.38 -47.20
N TRP A 22 4.16 -16.27 -47.92
CA TRP A 22 3.88 -14.98 -47.32
C TRP A 22 2.52 -14.92 -46.60
N TRP A 23 1.48 -15.59 -47.20
CA TRP A 23 0.15 -15.68 -46.60
C TRP A 23 0.15 -16.54 -45.33
N LEU A 24 0.83 -17.69 -45.37
CA LEU A 24 0.94 -18.58 -44.21
C LEU A 24 1.71 -17.94 -43.07
N GLN A 25 2.79 -17.23 -43.36
CA GLN A 25 3.60 -16.54 -42.38
C GLN A 25 2.83 -15.39 -41.72
N ARG A 26 1.97 -14.70 -42.45
CA ARG A 26 1.10 -13.64 -41.92
C ARG A 26 -0.02 -14.17 -41.02
N SER A 27 -0.50 -15.39 -41.27
CA SER A 27 -1.54 -16.06 -40.46
C SER A 27 -0.99 -16.61 -39.15
N LEU A 28 0.32 -16.88 -39.07
CA LEU A 28 1.01 -17.36 -37.87
C LEU A 28 1.55 -16.26 -36.99
N GLN A 29 1.58 -15.02 -37.47
CA GLN A 29 1.88 -13.85 -36.65
C GLN A 29 0.61 -13.41 -35.96
N ALA A 30 0.43 -13.86 -34.71
CA ALA A 30 -0.58 -13.25 -33.83
C ALA A 30 -0.37 -11.73 -33.83
N PRO A 31 -1.43 -10.93 -33.97
CA PRO A 31 -1.29 -9.48 -33.84
C PRO A 31 -0.58 -9.17 -32.53
N PRO A 32 0.37 -8.22 -32.51
CA PRO A 32 0.98 -7.81 -31.26
C PRO A 32 -0.14 -7.46 -30.29
N ALA A 33 -0.10 -8.07 -29.11
CA ALA A 33 -1.03 -7.73 -28.05
C ALA A 33 -1.02 -6.20 -27.91
N PRO A 34 -2.19 -5.54 -27.82
CA PRO A 34 -2.22 -4.12 -27.58
C PRO A 34 -1.35 -3.85 -26.35
N PRO A 35 -0.54 -2.78 -26.33
CA PRO A 35 0.25 -2.45 -25.16
C PRO A 35 -0.70 -2.48 -23.99
N ALA A 36 -0.39 -3.29 -22.97
CA ALA A 36 -1.13 -3.28 -21.72
C ALA A 36 -1.14 -1.81 -21.30
N THR A 37 -2.28 -1.16 -21.41
CA THR A 37 -2.48 0.16 -20.87
C THR A 37 -2.28 -0.07 -19.39
N LEU A 38 -1.07 0.17 -18.90
CA LEU A 38 -0.83 0.37 -17.48
C LEU A 38 -1.71 1.59 -17.16
N THR A 39 -2.95 1.31 -16.76
CA THR A 39 -3.74 2.30 -16.06
C THR A 39 -2.93 2.55 -14.81
N ALA A 40 -2.05 3.56 -14.89
CA ALA A 40 -1.42 4.09 -13.71
C ALA A 40 -2.57 4.35 -12.73
N PRO A 41 -2.49 3.86 -11.50
CA PRO A 41 -3.46 4.27 -10.50
C PRO A 41 -3.41 5.79 -10.53
N ASN A 42 -4.55 6.40 -10.75
CA ASN A 42 -4.70 7.86 -10.77
C ASN A 42 -4.50 8.32 -9.32
N SER A 43 -3.26 8.30 -8.88
CA SER A 43 -2.81 8.81 -7.58
C SER A 43 -2.87 10.33 -7.63
N LYS A 44 -4.07 10.86 -7.72
CA LYS A 44 -4.31 12.14 -7.06
C LYS A 44 -4.16 11.81 -5.58
N THR A 45 -3.01 12.14 -5.01
CA THR A 45 -2.78 12.17 -3.57
C THR A 45 -3.73 13.20 -2.98
N SER A 46 -5.00 12.83 -2.85
CA SER A 46 -5.97 13.63 -2.13
C SER A 46 -5.80 13.27 -0.65
N MET A 47 -5.50 14.28 0.17
CA MET A 47 -5.54 14.10 1.61
C MET A 47 -6.91 13.59 2.04
N LEU A 48 -6.91 12.50 2.78
CA LEU A 48 -8.12 11.93 3.34
C LEU A 48 -8.62 12.77 4.51
N LYS A 49 -9.93 12.78 4.70
CA LYS A 49 -10.63 13.53 5.76
C LYS A 49 -11.49 12.57 6.57
N ILE A 50 -11.94 13.03 7.73
CA ILE A 50 -12.98 12.34 8.52
C ILE A 50 -14.19 12.08 7.63
N GLY A 51 -14.65 10.83 7.60
CA GLY A 51 -15.73 10.32 6.76
C GLY A 51 -15.27 9.69 5.44
N ASP A 52 -14.06 9.99 4.96
CA ASP A 52 -13.52 9.34 3.76
C ASP A 52 -13.17 7.88 4.04
N ARG A 53 -13.24 7.05 3.02
CA ARG A 53 -12.77 5.67 3.12
C ARG A 53 -11.24 5.66 3.07
N ALA A 54 -10.62 5.01 4.06
CA ALA A 54 -9.19 4.79 4.04
C ALA A 54 -8.81 3.87 2.87
N ASP A 55 -7.81 4.30 2.11
CA ASP A 55 -7.25 3.50 1.02
C ASP A 55 -6.56 2.26 1.58
N ASP A 56 -6.39 1.25 0.71
CA ASP A 56 -5.65 0.03 1.07
C ASP A 56 -4.14 0.28 0.95
N LEU A 57 -3.64 1.18 1.79
CA LEU A 57 -2.22 1.46 1.88
C LEU A 57 -1.47 0.22 2.40
N ALA A 58 -0.47 -0.23 1.68
CA ALA A 58 0.41 -1.31 2.09
C ALA A 58 1.77 -0.76 2.52
N LEU A 59 2.06 -0.84 3.82
CA LEU A 59 3.36 -0.45 4.38
C LEU A 59 4.15 -1.71 4.76
N PRO A 60 5.48 -1.72 4.61
CA PRO A 60 6.29 -2.85 5.03
C PRO A 60 6.35 -2.96 6.57
N ASP A 61 6.35 -4.18 7.08
CA ASP A 61 6.74 -4.43 8.46
C ASP A 61 8.27 -4.34 8.63
N LEU A 62 8.74 -4.62 9.83
CA LEU A 62 10.17 -4.61 10.13
C LEU A 62 10.98 -5.60 9.26
N ASP A 63 10.38 -6.66 8.77
CA ASP A 63 11.04 -7.65 7.90
C ASP A 63 10.92 -7.32 6.41
N GLY A 64 10.35 -6.15 6.10
CA GLY A 64 10.15 -5.68 4.73
C GLY A 64 8.95 -6.31 4.03
N LYS A 65 8.13 -7.08 4.74
CA LYS A 65 6.94 -7.71 4.17
C LYS A 65 5.81 -6.69 4.10
N PRO A 66 5.19 -6.47 2.91
CA PRO A 66 4.06 -5.56 2.77
C PRO A 66 2.86 -6.00 3.62
N GLN A 67 2.30 -5.06 4.36
CA GLN A 67 1.14 -5.25 5.23
C GLN A 67 0.04 -4.30 4.75
N PRO A 68 -0.94 -4.77 3.95
CA PRO A 68 -2.04 -3.93 3.51
C PRO A 68 -3.01 -3.65 4.66
N LEU A 69 -3.53 -2.43 4.76
CA LEU A 69 -4.49 -2.08 5.81
C LEU A 69 -5.77 -2.91 5.75
N SER A 70 -6.12 -3.43 4.57
CA SER A 70 -7.28 -4.30 4.38
C SER A 70 -7.25 -5.59 5.17
N GLN A 71 -6.09 -6.06 5.62
CA GLN A 71 -5.99 -7.28 6.44
C GLN A 71 -6.67 -7.13 7.81
N TRP A 72 -6.86 -5.90 8.29
CA TRP A 72 -7.52 -5.60 9.56
C TRP A 72 -8.98 -5.15 9.39
N ARG A 73 -9.55 -5.23 8.19
CA ARG A 73 -10.97 -4.92 7.96
C ARG A 73 -11.87 -5.73 8.88
N GLY A 74 -12.96 -5.10 9.31
CA GLY A 74 -13.89 -5.68 10.28
C GLY A 74 -13.54 -5.40 11.74
N LYS A 75 -12.33 -4.87 12.00
CA LYS A 75 -11.97 -4.24 13.27
C LYS A 75 -11.89 -2.74 13.10
N ARG A 76 -12.04 -2.00 14.18
CA ARG A 76 -11.60 -0.61 14.20
C ARG A 76 -10.07 -0.60 14.23
N VAL A 77 -9.44 0.32 13.52
CA VAL A 77 -7.98 0.40 13.42
C VAL A 77 -7.52 1.76 13.92
N LEU A 78 -6.65 1.78 14.92
CA LEU A 78 -5.94 2.98 15.35
C LEU A 78 -4.55 2.98 14.73
N LEU A 79 -4.35 3.81 13.70
CA LEU A 79 -3.01 4.12 13.20
C LEU A 79 -2.39 5.19 14.08
N ASN A 80 -1.20 4.92 14.63
CA ASN A 80 -0.43 5.88 15.40
C ASN A 80 0.91 6.11 14.70
N PHE A 81 1.12 7.31 14.19
CA PHE A 81 2.34 7.72 13.51
C PHE A 81 3.34 8.26 14.55
N TRP A 82 4.54 7.71 14.54
CA TRP A 82 5.55 7.97 15.55
C TRP A 82 6.98 7.88 15.02
N ALA A 83 7.97 8.26 15.83
CA ALA A 83 9.39 8.07 15.52
C ALA A 83 10.21 7.82 16.79
N THR A 84 11.38 7.21 16.67
CA THR A 84 12.25 6.88 17.81
C THR A 84 12.79 8.12 18.53
N TRP A 85 12.95 9.21 17.82
CA TRP A 85 13.39 10.52 18.35
C TRP A 85 12.24 11.34 18.96
N CYS A 86 10.98 10.95 18.75
CA CYS A 86 9.81 11.66 19.26
C CYS A 86 9.53 11.31 20.73
N ALA A 87 9.93 12.18 21.64
CA ALA A 87 9.78 11.94 23.07
C ALA A 87 8.30 11.75 23.54
N PRO A 88 7.31 12.56 23.10
CA PRO A 88 5.91 12.31 23.46
C PRO A 88 5.39 11.01 22.90
N CYS A 89 5.78 10.60 21.68
CA CYS A 89 5.38 9.31 21.10
C CYS A 89 5.82 8.13 21.99
N ARG A 90 7.09 8.16 22.42
CA ARG A 90 7.64 7.10 23.28
C ARG A 90 6.93 6.97 24.61
N LYS A 91 6.41 8.08 25.12
CA LYS A 91 5.67 8.08 26.41
C LYS A 91 4.29 7.44 26.29
N GLU A 92 3.61 7.55 25.13
CA GLU A 92 2.29 6.97 24.95
C GLU A 92 2.30 5.50 24.54
N MET A 93 3.41 4.97 23.99
CA MET A 93 3.51 3.59 23.48
C MET A 93 3.10 2.51 24.49
N PRO A 94 3.48 2.57 25.78
CA PRO A 94 3.03 1.60 26.77
C PRO A 94 1.51 1.64 26.98
N GLU A 95 0.91 2.84 26.92
CA GLU A 95 -0.54 3.00 27.06
C GLU A 95 -1.29 2.45 25.84
N LEU A 96 -0.75 2.66 24.62
CA LEU A 96 -1.28 2.06 23.39
C LEU A 96 -1.26 0.53 23.47
N SER A 97 -0.18 -0.08 24.01
CA SER A 97 -0.11 -1.53 24.25
C SER A 97 -1.15 -2.00 25.26
N ALA A 98 -1.31 -1.28 26.39
CA ALA A 98 -2.32 -1.60 27.37
C ALA A 98 -3.73 -1.48 26.81
N ALA A 99 -3.99 -0.44 26.01
CA ALA A 99 -5.27 -0.23 25.33
C ALA A 99 -5.59 -1.31 24.30
N GLN A 100 -4.59 -1.78 23.54
CA GLN A 100 -4.75 -2.92 22.63
C GLN A 100 -5.28 -4.17 23.36
N THR A 101 -4.80 -4.41 24.56
CA THR A 101 -5.25 -5.55 25.39
C THR A 101 -6.66 -5.33 25.95
N ARG A 102 -6.99 -4.10 26.39
CA ARG A 102 -8.31 -3.76 26.94
C ARG A 102 -9.41 -3.75 25.90
N HIS A 103 -9.11 -3.31 24.67
CA HIS A 103 -10.08 -3.09 23.58
C HIS A 103 -9.91 -4.09 22.45
N GLN A 104 -10.31 -5.34 22.65
CA GLN A 104 -10.11 -6.44 21.67
C GLN A 104 -10.78 -6.22 20.30
N GLY A 105 -11.76 -5.34 20.21
CA GLY A 105 -12.42 -4.93 18.95
C GLY A 105 -11.63 -3.92 18.11
N VAL A 106 -10.51 -3.43 18.65
CA VAL A 106 -9.64 -2.44 18.01
C VAL A 106 -8.29 -3.09 17.71
N GLN A 107 -7.69 -2.74 16.60
CA GLN A 107 -6.31 -3.04 16.27
C GLN A 107 -5.49 -1.75 16.30
N VAL A 108 -4.55 -1.66 17.21
CA VAL A 108 -3.53 -0.60 17.19
C VAL A 108 -2.44 -0.97 16.20
N ILE A 109 -1.96 -0.01 15.43
CA ILE A 109 -0.84 -0.17 14.48
C ILE A 109 0.06 1.05 14.63
N GLY A 110 1.32 0.82 14.99
CA GLY A 110 2.34 1.86 15.00
C GLY A 110 2.96 2.02 13.62
N VAL A 111 2.88 3.21 13.04
CA VAL A 111 3.55 3.53 11.77
C VAL A 111 4.77 4.39 12.05
N ALA A 112 5.95 3.80 11.93
CA ALA A 112 7.21 4.45 12.24
C ALA A 112 7.71 5.31 11.06
N LEU A 113 7.87 6.61 11.28
CA LEU A 113 8.50 7.54 10.35
C LEU A 113 10.00 7.67 10.66
N ASP A 114 10.65 6.54 10.64
CA ASP A 114 12.07 6.42 10.98
C ASP A 114 12.68 5.20 10.28
N GLN A 115 14.01 5.17 10.19
CA GLN A 115 14.71 4.08 9.54
C GLN A 115 14.47 2.74 10.26
N PRO A 116 14.22 1.64 9.52
CA PRO A 116 13.91 0.33 10.12
C PRO A 116 14.93 -0.14 11.15
N GLN A 117 16.20 0.17 10.96
CA GLN A 117 17.25 -0.20 11.88
C GLN A 117 17.13 0.54 13.23
N ALA A 118 16.83 1.85 13.20
CA ALA A 118 16.61 2.63 14.42
C ALA A 118 15.37 2.13 15.18
N VAL A 119 14.31 1.80 14.46
CA VAL A 119 13.08 1.23 15.04
C VAL A 119 13.37 -0.12 15.70
N ARG A 120 14.10 -1.03 15.02
CA ARG A 120 14.49 -2.32 15.62
C ARG A 120 15.30 -2.16 16.88
N GLU A 121 16.26 -1.25 16.88
CA GLU A 121 17.10 -1.00 18.05
C GLU A 121 16.27 -0.47 19.22
N TYR A 122 15.39 0.48 18.97
CA TYR A 122 14.49 1.00 19.98
C TYR A 122 13.58 -0.09 20.60
N LEU A 123 13.01 -0.95 19.77
CA LEU A 123 12.07 -2.00 20.20
C LEU A 123 12.74 -3.14 20.99
N LYS A 124 14.08 -3.28 20.94
CA LYS A 124 14.79 -4.22 21.86
C LYS A 124 14.64 -3.82 23.33
N HIS A 125 14.42 -2.54 23.59
CA HIS A 125 14.32 -1.97 24.94
C HIS A 125 12.89 -1.55 25.30
N THR A 126 11.99 -1.54 24.33
CA THR A 126 10.59 -1.13 24.52
C THR A 126 9.68 -2.08 23.78
N ALA A 127 9.20 -3.10 24.48
CA ALA A 127 8.25 -4.06 23.92
C ALA A 127 6.88 -3.38 23.70
N VAL A 128 6.25 -3.69 22.57
CA VAL A 128 4.86 -3.30 22.26
C VAL A 128 4.09 -4.52 21.78
N ASP A 129 2.80 -4.59 22.10
CA ASP A 129 1.93 -5.74 21.78
C ASP A 129 1.07 -5.51 20.53
N TYR A 130 1.52 -4.63 19.65
CA TYR A 130 0.83 -4.29 18.39
C TYR A 130 1.82 -4.23 17.22
N PRO A 131 1.35 -4.44 15.97
CA PRO A 131 2.17 -4.37 14.77
C PRO A 131 2.86 -3.01 14.59
N ILE A 132 4.13 -3.06 14.18
CA ILE A 132 4.89 -1.89 13.76
C ILE A 132 5.13 -1.98 12.26
N LEU A 133 4.71 -0.96 11.54
CA LEU A 133 4.95 -0.77 10.11
C LEU A 133 5.92 0.40 9.89
N ILE A 134 6.60 0.38 8.77
CA ILE A 134 7.56 1.41 8.39
C ILE A 134 6.92 2.33 7.36
N GLY A 135 6.80 3.60 7.72
CA GLY A 135 6.17 4.64 6.88
C GLY A 135 7.15 5.64 6.28
N ILE A 136 8.43 5.61 6.70
CA ILE A 136 9.44 6.49 6.11
C ILE A 136 9.65 6.12 4.64
N ASP A 137 9.83 7.14 3.79
CA ASP A 137 10.01 6.98 2.35
C ASP A 137 8.84 6.31 1.60
N ALA A 138 7.68 6.16 2.26
CA ALA A 138 6.49 5.65 1.59
C ALA A 138 5.88 6.71 0.65
N ASP A 139 5.32 6.26 -0.47
CA ASP A 139 4.60 7.11 -1.42
C ASP A 139 3.19 6.52 -1.65
N PRO A 140 2.13 7.27 -1.30
CA PRO A 140 2.14 8.63 -0.70
C PRO A 140 2.73 8.65 0.72
N GLU A 141 3.24 9.82 1.13
CA GLU A 141 3.69 10.03 2.51
C GLU A 141 2.47 9.84 3.44
N PRO A 142 2.56 8.91 4.42
CA PRO A 142 1.35 8.41 5.05
C PRO A 142 0.68 9.39 6.01
N THR A 143 1.40 10.27 6.71
CA THR A 143 0.74 11.23 7.61
C THR A 143 -0.01 12.29 6.82
N LEU A 144 0.61 12.82 5.76
CA LEU A 144 -0.04 13.77 4.86
C LEU A 144 -1.24 13.13 4.16
N HIS A 145 -1.10 11.87 3.72
CA HIS A 145 -2.19 11.12 3.10
C HIS A 145 -3.41 11.00 4.03
N PHE A 146 -3.18 10.75 5.33
CA PHE A 146 -4.22 10.68 6.35
C PHE A 146 -4.57 12.04 6.98
N GLY A 147 -4.18 13.15 6.38
CA GLY A 147 -4.68 14.49 6.70
C GLY A 147 -3.83 15.30 7.67
N ASP A 148 -2.65 14.85 8.07
CA ASP A 148 -1.71 15.68 8.82
C ASP A 148 -1.05 16.70 7.90
N THR A 149 -1.50 17.94 7.99
CA THR A 149 -0.93 19.07 7.23
C THR A 149 0.19 19.80 7.98
N VAL A 150 0.44 19.41 9.22
CA VAL A 150 1.42 20.06 10.10
C VAL A 150 2.75 19.30 10.10
N GLY A 151 2.71 17.98 9.88
CA GLY A 151 3.88 17.12 9.89
C GLY A 151 4.46 16.94 11.31
N ALA A 152 3.61 16.95 12.34
CA ALA A 152 4.06 16.84 13.73
C ALA A 152 3.63 15.49 14.35
N LEU A 153 4.45 14.97 15.26
CA LEU A 153 4.25 13.67 15.91
C LEU A 153 4.02 13.80 17.41
N PRO A 154 3.26 12.86 18.00
CA PRO A 154 2.52 11.78 17.36
C PRO A 154 1.28 12.29 16.62
N TYR A 155 0.90 11.61 15.55
CA TYR A 155 -0.38 11.81 14.87
C TYR A 155 -1.15 10.49 14.85
N SER A 156 -2.45 10.54 15.08
CA SER A 156 -3.28 9.33 15.16
C SER A 156 -4.54 9.44 14.33
N VAL A 157 -4.91 8.31 13.72
CA VAL A 157 -6.10 8.17 12.87
C VAL A 157 -6.88 6.95 13.31
N LEU A 158 -8.15 7.12 13.64
CA LEU A 158 -9.06 6.02 13.93
C LEU A 158 -9.93 5.72 12.72
N ILE A 159 -9.87 4.49 12.28
CA ILE A 159 -10.62 3.96 11.14
C ILE A 159 -11.68 3.00 11.67
N GLY A 160 -12.92 3.20 11.28
CA GLY A 160 -14.05 2.37 11.65
C GLY A 160 -14.07 0.98 11.00
N THR A 161 -14.95 0.12 11.47
CA THR A 161 -15.15 -1.24 10.91
C THR A 161 -15.60 -1.22 9.46
N ASP A 162 -16.24 -0.14 9.02
CA ASP A 162 -16.64 0.11 7.62
C ASP A 162 -15.48 0.63 6.74
N GLY A 163 -14.31 0.88 7.34
CA GLY A 163 -13.12 1.40 6.70
C GLY A 163 -13.11 2.91 6.50
N ARG A 164 -13.97 3.66 7.17
CA ARG A 164 -13.96 5.13 7.12
C ARG A 164 -13.19 5.72 8.28
N ILE A 165 -12.57 6.88 8.02
CA ILE A 165 -11.88 7.65 9.06
C ILE A 165 -12.94 8.23 9.99
N GLU A 166 -12.89 7.84 11.26
CA GLU A 166 -13.80 8.32 12.30
C GLU A 166 -13.25 9.57 13.01
N ARG A 167 -11.96 9.55 13.36
CA ARG A 167 -11.29 10.61 14.13
C ARG A 167 -9.84 10.76 13.70
N THR A 168 -9.30 11.96 13.88
CA THR A 168 -7.86 12.23 13.77
C THR A 168 -7.41 13.06 14.96
N LYS A 169 -6.17 12.89 15.41
CA LYS A 169 -5.60 13.63 16.53
C LYS A 169 -4.13 13.93 16.30
N LEU A 170 -3.75 15.17 16.54
CA LEU A 170 -2.37 15.58 16.69
C LEU A 170 -2.01 15.66 18.17
N GLY A 171 -0.85 15.11 18.53
CA GLY A 171 -0.36 15.05 19.90
C GLY A 171 -0.69 13.74 20.63
N PRO A 172 -0.04 13.50 21.77
CA PRO A 172 -0.15 12.23 22.49
C PRO A 172 -1.52 12.06 23.15
N PHE A 173 -1.89 10.80 23.36
CA PHE A 173 -3.04 10.43 24.20
C PHE A 173 -2.65 10.43 25.66
N ASP A 174 -3.61 10.81 26.53
CA ASP A 174 -3.70 10.28 27.89
C ASP A 174 -4.58 9.01 27.92
N ALA A 175 -4.53 8.27 29.02
CA ALA A 175 -5.25 7.01 29.16
C ALA A 175 -6.76 7.15 29.02
N ALA A 176 -7.34 8.20 29.61
CA ALA A 176 -8.79 8.42 29.62
C ALA A 176 -9.30 8.79 28.21
N GLU A 177 -8.56 9.65 27.51
CA GLU A 177 -8.87 10.02 26.14
C GLU A 177 -8.75 8.83 25.19
N LEU A 178 -7.70 8.00 25.35
CA LEU A 178 -7.51 6.80 24.56
C LEU A 178 -8.65 5.80 24.77
N ASP A 179 -9.07 5.58 26.00
CA ASP A 179 -10.20 4.71 26.33
C ASP A 179 -11.54 5.27 25.77
N ASP A 180 -11.76 6.59 25.77
CA ASP A 180 -12.91 7.19 25.08
C ASP A 180 -12.88 6.92 23.58
N TRP A 181 -11.72 7.10 22.95
CA TRP A 181 -11.56 6.87 21.51
C TRP A 181 -11.84 5.42 21.12
N LEU A 182 -11.33 4.48 21.89
CA LEU A 182 -11.42 3.05 21.58
C LEU A 182 -12.71 2.41 22.10
N GLY A 183 -13.28 2.95 23.18
CA GLY A 183 -14.50 2.45 23.80
C GLY A 183 -15.79 2.96 23.17
N SER A 184 -15.76 4.11 22.46
CA SER A 184 -16.96 4.65 21.82
C SER A 184 -17.43 3.72 20.70
N LYS A 185 -18.58 3.09 20.89
CA LYS A 185 -19.31 2.37 19.84
C LYS A 185 -20.11 3.40 19.04
N ASN A 186 -19.84 3.53 17.75
CA ASN A 186 -20.82 4.11 16.84
C ASN A 186 -21.93 3.11 16.56
#